data_7d39e59d9db481e08fe538408e8e936c
#
_entry.id   7d39e59d9db481e08fe538408e8e936c
#
_cell.length_a   1.000
_cell.length_b   1.000
_cell.length_c   1.000
_cell.angle_alpha   90.00
_cell.angle_beta   90.00
_cell.angle_gamma   90.00
#
_symmetry.space_group_name_H-M   'P 1'
#
loop_
_entity.id
_entity.type
_entity.pdbx_description
1 polymer ?
#
loop_
_entity_poly.entity_id
_entity_poly.type
_entity_poly.pdbx_seq_one_letter_code
_entity_poly.pdbx_strand_id
1 'polypeptide(L)'
;MTNVLFAVGWAAVGAAAGWLSRWGSVKLARLEELEPGFKPWQVYGPSVLAALLFGLFAYDLGTAHLLLLVLRSVFVLVFVQVIFFDLEHRLILDRVIFPAMALAAVASLWNQPWWAGIATGLAAGLIFLFLSVAGSAMLKAEVLGFGDVKLAAFMGLVLGWPWIVTALFYGVVLGAVAAVGVGIWKRSMHATFAYGPYLALGAIAVLYAFH
;
A
#
# COMPACT_ATOMS: atom_id res chain seq x y z
N MET A 1 9.74 -29.24 -5.57
CA MET A 1 8.48 -29.56 -4.85
C MET A 1 8.37 -28.85 -3.50
N THR A 2 9.45 -28.73 -2.72
CA THR A 2 9.45 -28.05 -1.40
C THR A 2 8.99 -26.59 -1.45
N ASN A 3 9.46 -25.79 -2.43
CA ASN A 3 9.08 -24.38 -2.53
C ASN A 3 7.59 -24.18 -2.87
N VAL A 4 7.00 -25.06 -3.68
CA VAL A 4 5.57 -24.97 -4.02
C VAL A 4 4.70 -25.27 -2.80
N LEU A 5 5.01 -26.32 -2.04
CA LEU A 5 4.27 -26.64 -0.80
C LEU A 5 4.40 -25.53 0.23
N PHE A 6 5.60 -24.96 0.38
CA PHE A 6 5.83 -23.81 1.26
C PHE A 6 5.03 -22.59 0.82
N ALA A 7 5.04 -22.26 -0.49
CA ALA A 7 4.28 -21.16 -1.05
C ALA A 7 2.77 -21.33 -0.85
N VAL A 8 2.24 -22.53 -1.02
CA VAL A 8 0.81 -22.83 -0.77
C VAL A 8 0.48 -22.64 0.72
N GLY A 9 1.34 -23.13 1.61
CA GLY A 9 1.18 -22.93 3.06
C GLY A 9 1.20 -21.44 3.42
N TRP A 10 2.14 -20.66 2.85
CA TRP A 10 2.24 -19.24 3.09
C TRP A 10 1.08 -18.44 2.47
N ALA A 11 0.55 -18.88 1.33
CA ALA A 11 -0.67 -18.32 0.75
C ALA A 11 -1.89 -18.52 1.69
N ALA A 12 -2.00 -19.67 2.37
CA ALA A 12 -3.03 -19.88 3.39
C ALA A 12 -2.88 -18.92 4.59
N VAL A 13 -1.64 -18.65 5.01
CA VAL A 13 -1.34 -17.61 6.03
C VAL A 13 -1.78 -16.23 5.51
N GLY A 14 -1.49 -15.91 4.25
CA GLY A 14 -1.92 -14.67 3.60
C GLY A 14 -3.45 -14.53 3.55
N ALA A 15 -4.16 -15.60 3.23
CA ALA A 15 -5.63 -15.61 3.25
C ALA A 15 -6.18 -15.28 4.64
N ALA A 16 -5.64 -15.92 5.67
CA ALA A 16 -6.02 -15.66 7.06
C ALA A 16 -5.67 -14.23 7.51
N ALA A 17 -4.47 -13.74 7.15
CA ALA A 17 -4.04 -12.38 7.44
C ALA A 17 -4.93 -11.32 6.75
N GLY A 18 -5.29 -11.54 5.48
CA GLY A 18 -6.20 -10.68 4.74
C GLY A 18 -7.62 -10.67 5.33
N TRP A 19 -8.10 -11.81 5.83
CA TRP A 19 -9.37 -11.89 6.54
C TRP A 19 -9.33 -11.12 7.87
N LEU A 20 -8.25 -11.28 8.66
CA LEU A 20 -8.04 -10.52 9.89
C LEU A 20 -7.92 -9.01 9.61
N SER A 21 -7.22 -8.64 8.54
CA SER A 21 -7.13 -7.24 8.07
C SER A 21 -8.53 -6.69 7.75
N ARG A 22 -9.38 -7.43 7.05
CA ARG A 22 -10.78 -7.03 6.79
C ARG A 22 -11.57 -6.86 8.08
N TRP A 23 -11.47 -7.81 9.00
CA TRP A 23 -12.14 -7.71 10.30
C TRP A 23 -11.67 -6.49 11.09
N GLY A 24 -10.35 -6.20 11.09
CA GLY A 24 -9.78 -4.99 11.65
C GLY A 24 -10.32 -3.73 10.97
N SER A 25 -10.39 -3.71 9.61
CA SER A 25 -10.95 -2.61 8.83
C SER A 25 -12.38 -2.27 9.22
N VAL A 26 -13.23 -3.28 9.41
CA VAL A 26 -14.63 -3.09 9.84
C VAL A 26 -14.70 -2.44 11.22
N LYS A 27 -13.86 -2.87 12.16
CA LYS A 27 -13.79 -2.25 13.49
C LYS A 27 -13.29 -0.81 13.43
N LEU A 28 -12.23 -0.57 12.66
CA LEU A 28 -11.65 0.77 12.49
C LEU A 28 -12.61 1.72 11.78
N ALA A 29 -13.35 1.25 10.76
CA ALA A 29 -14.38 2.04 10.09
C ALA A 29 -15.44 2.53 11.08
N ARG A 30 -15.91 1.65 11.97
CA ARG A 30 -16.88 2.03 13.01
C ARG A 30 -16.33 3.05 14.00
N LEU A 31 -15.02 3.02 14.31
CA LEU A 31 -14.38 4.00 15.19
C LEU A 31 -14.24 5.38 14.54
N GLU A 32 -14.20 5.43 13.20
CA GLU A 32 -14.20 6.65 12.40
C GLU A 32 -15.62 7.05 11.92
N GLU A 33 -16.67 6.44 12.53
CA GLU A 33 -18.08 6.68 12.20
C GLU A 33 -18.44 6.40 10.73
N LEU A 34 -17.68 5.49 10.08
CA LEU A 34 -17.90 5.07 8.70
C LEU A 34 -18.67 3.75 8.65
N GLU A 35 -19.57 3.64 7.68
CA GLU A 35 -20.31 2.40 7.44
C GLU A 35 -19.45 1.40 6.64
N PRO A 36 -19.17 0.20 7.19
CA PRO A 36 -18.40 -0.80 6.45
C PRO A 36 -19.25 -1.39 5.31
N GLY A 37 -18.66 -1.50 4.13
CA GLY A 37 -19.30 -2.14 2.99
C GLY A 37 -19.29 -3.67 3.08
N PHE A 38 -20.27 -4.30 2.45
CA PHE A 38 -20.45 -5.77 2.45
C PHE A 38 -20.47 -6.37 1.03
N LYS A 39 -19.98 -5.63 0.03
CA LYS A 39 -19.88 -6.18 -1.33
C LYS A 39 -18.85 -7.32 -1.36
N PRO A 40 -19.04 -8.35 -2.21
CA PRO A 40 -18.13 -9.51 -2.26
C PRO A 40 -16.65 -9.15 -2.39
N TRP A 41 -16.32 -8.15 -3.20
CA TRP A 41 -14.94 -7.70 -3.37
C TRP A 41 -14.36 -7.03 -2.10
N GLN A 42 -15.19 -6.39 -1.28
CA GLN A 42 -14.77 -5.77 -0.01
C GLN A 42 -14.53 -6.83 1.06
N VAL A 43 -15.34 -7.90 1.05
CA VAL A 43 -15.25 -8.97 2.05
C VAL A 43 -14.11 -9.94 1.74
N TYR A 44 -14.03 -10.43 0.50
CA TYR A 44 -13.10 -11.49 0.10
C TYR A 44 -11.84 -10.96 -0.56
N GLY A 45 -11.88 -9.77 -1.15
CA GLY A 45 -10.76 -9.18 -1.89
C GLY A 45 -9.46 -9.10 -1.10
N PRO A 46 -9.46 -8.58 0.16
CA PRO A 46 -8.24 -8.53 0.96
C PRO A 46 -7.61 -9.90 1.19
N SER A 47 -8.44 -10.93 1.48
CA SER A 47 -7.97 -12.31 1.68
C SER A 47 -7.38 -12.92 0.42
N VAL A 48 -8.04 -12.74 -0.71
CA VAL A 48 -7.57 -13.27 -2.00
C VAL A 48 -6.28 -12.60 -2.43
N LEU A 49 -6.21 -11.27 -2.38
CA LEU A 49 -5.02 -10.53 -2.79
C LEU A 49 -3.83 -10.83 -1.86
N ALA A 50 -4.06 -10.87 -0.54
CA ALA A 50 -3.00 -11.22 0.42
C ALA A 50 -2.52 -12.66 0.21
N ALA A 51 -3.42 -13.63 -0.04
CA ALA A 51 -3.03 -15.01 -0.32
C ALA A 51 -2.15 -15.12 -1.56
N LEU A 52 -2.53 -14.46 -2.66
CA LEU A 52 -1.76 -14.46 -3.90
C LEU A 52 -0.36 -13.86 -3.70
N LEU A 53 -0.30 -12.69 -3.06
CA LEU A 53 0.97 -11.99 -2.85
C LEU A 53 1.88 -12.77 -1.89
N PHE A 54 1.36 -13.28 -0.78
CA PHE A 54 2.14 -14.08 0.15
C PHE A 54 2.68 -15.35 -0.51
N GLY A 55 1.85 -16.02 -1.32
CA GLY A 55 2.27 -17.20 -2.08
C GLY A 55 3.38 -16.89 -3.08
N LEU A 56 3.27 -15.77 -3.82
CA LEU A 56 4.28 -15.32 -4.77
C LEU A 56 5.62 -15.01 -4.07
N PHE A 57 5.59 -14.21 -3.00
CA PHE A 57 6.81 -13.89 -2.24
C PHE A 57 7.46 -15.12 -1.61
N ALA A 58 6.65 -16.06 -1.11
CA ALA A 58 7.17 -17.30 -0.53
C ALA A 58 7.76 -18.24 -1.59
N TYR A 59 7.19 -18.24 -2.80
CA TYR A 59 7.74 -19.02 -3.92
C TYR A 59 9.13 -18.55 -4.31
N ASP A 60 9.34 -17.22 -4.39
CA ASP A 60 10.61 -16.61 -4.79
C ASP A 60 11.67 -16.67 -3.68
N LEU A 61 11.33 -16.23 -2.48
CA LEU A 61 12.27 -16.14 -1.35
C LEU A 61 12.56 -17.52 -0.72
N GLY A 62 11.62 -18.44 -0.80
CA GLY A 62 11.72 -19.76 -0.19
C GLY A 62 11.90 -19.68 1.35
N THR A 63 12.45 -20.75 1.91
CA THR A 63 12.71 -20.84 3.36
C THR A 63 14.05 -20.22 3.78
N ALA A 64 14.92 -19.86 2.82
CA ALA A 64 16.25 -19.33 3.10
C ALA A 64 16.22 -17.92 3.71
N HIS A 65 15.19 -17.12 3.41
CA HIS A 65 15.07 -15.71 3.81
C HIS A 65 13.79 -15.46 4.62
N LEU A 66 13.51 -16.29 5.64
CA LEU A 66 12.26 -16.23 6.42
C LEU A 66 12.00 -14.86 7.05
N LEU A 67 13.01 -14.22 7.64
CA LEU A 67 12.84 -12.90 8.24
C LEU A 67 12.41 -11.86 7.20
N LEU A 68 13.07 -11.85 6.04
CA LEU A 68 12.73 -10.94 4.94
C LEU A 68 11.33 -11.23 4.41
N LEU A 69 10.96 -12.51 4.27
CA LEU A 69 9.63 -12.92 3.85
C LEU A 69 8.55 -12.43 4.82
N VAL A 70 8.77 -12.58 6.13
CA VAL A 70 7.84 -12.09 7.16
C VAL A 70 7.70 -10.58 7.09
N LEU A 71 8.80 -9.82 7.04
CA LEU A 71 8.78 -8.36 6.94
C LEU A 71 8.04 -7.89 5.69
N ARG A 72 8.35 -8.49 4.52
CA ARG A 72 7.65 -8.17 3.27
C ARG A 72 6.16 -8.51 3.35
N SER A 73 5.82 -9.65 3.93
CA SER A 73 4.43 -10.04 4.14
C SER A 73 3.66 -9.02 4.97
N VAL A 74 4.26 -8.50 6.04
CA VAL A 74 3.65 -7.46 6.88
C VAL A 74 3.43 -6.18 6.07
N PHE A 75 4.45 -5.70 5.34
CA PHE A 75 4.30 -4.49 4.53
C PHE A 75 3.29 -4.65 3.40
N VAL A 76 3.29 -5.80 2.73
CA VAL A 76 2.29 -6.15 1.71
C VAL A 76 0.88 -6.14 2.30
N LEU A 77 0.70 -6.68 3.51
CA LEU A 77 -0.60 -6.67 4.18
C LEU A 77 -1.08 -5.24 4.47
N VAL A 78 -0.18 -4.33 4.86
CA VAL A 78 -0.50 -2.91 5.05
C VAL A 78 -0.92 -2.28 3.71
N PHE A 79 -0.20 -2.54 2.62
CA PHE A 79 -0.59 -2.05 1.29
C PHE A 79 -1.95 -2.62 0.85
N VAL A 80 -2.20 -3.90 1.06
CA VAL A 80 -3.51 -4.52 0.79
C VAL A 80 -4.61 -3.84 1.61
N GLN A 81 -4.37 -3.57 2.90
CA GLN A 81 -5.30 -2.83 3.74
C GLN A 81 -5.59 -1.44 3.17
N VAL A 82 -4.55 -0.68 2.80
CA VAL A 82 -4.69 0.66 2.19
C VAL A 82 -5.51 0.58 0.91
N ILE A 83 -5.22 -0.38 0.01
CA ILE A 83 -5.96 -0.55 -1.25
C ILE A 83 -7.46 -0.69 -1.00
N PHE A 84 -7.85 -1.63 -0.18
CA PHE A 84 -9.27 -1.93 0.01
C PHE A 84 -9.98 -0.87 0.84
N PHE A 85 -9.33 -0.30 1.86
CA PHE A 85 -9.92 0.73 2.70
C PHE A 85 -10.10 2.05 1.93
N ASP A 86 -9.11 2.44 1.14
CA ASP A 86 -9.17 3.66 0.34
C ASP A 86 -10.16 3.52 -0.85
N LEU A 87 -10.29 2.35 -1.46
CA LEU A 87 -11.34 2.07 -2.45
C LEU A 87 -12.75 2.13 -1.85
N GLU A 88 -12.90 1.81 -0.56
CA GLU A 88 -14.17 1.79 0.15
C GLU A 88 -14.55 3.16 0.70
N HIS A 89 -13.61 3.83 1.38
CA HIS A 89 -13.86 5.04 2.18
C HIS A 89 -13.08 6.27 1.71
N ARG A 90 -12.14 6.11 0.78
CA ARG A 90 -11.21 7.18 0.33
C ARG A 90 -10.45 7.82 1.49
N LEU A 91 -10.02 6.98 2.41
CA LEU A 91 -9.31 7.36 3.62
C LEU A 91 -8.17 6.39 3.88
N ILE A 92 -7.00 6.90 4.22
CA ILE A 92 -5.88 6.12 4.72
C ILE A 92 -5.85 6.25 6.23
N LEU A 93 -6.03 5.13 6.94
CA LEU A 93 -6.16 5.08 8.39
C LEU A 93 -4.83 5.38 9.09
N ASP A 94 -4.81 6.42 9.90
CA ASP A 94 -3.65 6.81 10.71
C ASP A 94 -3.23 5.71 11.69
N ARG A 95 -4.21 5.01 12.24
CA ARG A 95 -3.99 3.89 13.17
C ARG A 95 -3.31 2.68 12.53
N VAL A 96 -3.28 2.60 11.21
CA VAL A 96 -2.58 1.55 10.45
C VAL A 96 -1.25 2.06 9.92
N ILE A 97 -1.25 3.26 9.30
CA ILE A 97 -0.08 3.76 8.60
C ILE A 97 1.05 4.16 9.57
N PHE A 98 0.76 4.81 10.70
CA PHE A 98 1.81 5.22 11.63
C PHE A 98 2.54 4.05 12.32
N PRO A 99 1.87 3.01 12.83
CA PRO A 99 2.59 1.82 13.32
C PRO A 99 3.39 1.12 12.23
N ALA A 100 2.87 1.08 10.99
CA ALA A 100 3.59 0.51 9.85
C ALA A 100 4.84 1.33 9.49
N MET A 101 4.76 2.67 9.53
CA MET A 101 5.92 3.55 9.35
C MET A 101 6.97 3.35 10.44
N ALA A 102 6.54 3.22 11.70
CA ALA A 102 7.46 2.95 12.81
C ALA A 102 8.18 1.62 12.61
N LEU A 103 7.45 0.56 12.22
CA LEU A 103 8.04 -0.74 11.91
C LEU A 103 9.02 -0.65 10.72
N ALA A 104 8.66 0.07 9.65
CA ALA A 104 9.52 0.25 8.49
C ALA A 104 10.78 1.05 8.83
N ALA A 105 10.67 2.09 9.67
CA ALA A 105 11.81 2.84 10.15
C ALA A 105 12.76 1.97 10.98
N VAL A 106 12.22 1.14 11.88
CA VAL A 106 13.02 0.17 12.63
C VAL A 106 13.67 -0.84 11.70
N ALA A 107 12.92 -1.41 10.73
CA ALA A 107 13.46 -2.35 9.77
C ALA A 107 14.57 -1.74 8.90
N SER A 108 14.49 -0.44 8.59
CA SER A 108 15.51 0.25 7.80
C SER A 108 16.89 0.32 8.50
N LEU A 109 16.93 0.19 9.84
CA LEU A 109 18.18 0.21 10.60
C LEU A 109 19.08 -0.97 10.29
N TRP A 110 18.54 -2.08 9.78
CA TRP A 110 19.34 -3.24 9.33
C TRP A 110 19.89 -3.09 7.92
N ASN A 111 19.42 -2.11 7.15
CA ASN A 111 19.94 -1.81 5.82
C ASN A 111 21.21 -0.95 5.89
N GLN A 112 22.03 -0.99 4.83
CA GLN A 112 23.21 -0.13 4.71
C GLN A 112 23.06 0.81 3.52
N PRO A 113 23.20 2.13 3.72
CA PRO A 113 23.35 2.81 5.03
C PRO A 113 22.00 2.89 5.78
N TRP A 114 22.03 2.71 7.10
CA TRP A 114 20.86 2.62 7.98
C TRP A 114 19.88 3.81 7.88
N TRP A 115 20.37 4.98 7.56
CA TRP A 115 19.58 6.21 7.42
C TRP A 115 18.87 6.33 6.07
N ALA A 116 19.26 5.54 5.05
CA ALA A 116 18.76 5.70 3.67
C ALA A 116 17.25 5.54 3.57
N GLY A 117 16.67 4.53 4.22
CA GLY A 117 15.21 4.34 4.23
C GLY A 117 14.49 5.51 4.90
N ILE A 118 15.01 5.98 6.04
CA ILE A 118 14.44 7.11 6.78
C ILE A 118 14.52 8.39 5.95
N ALA A 119 15.67 8.68 5.36
CA ALA A 119 15.85 9.86 4.49
C ALA A 119 14.93 9.80 3.28
N THR A 120 14.79 8.63 2.65
CA THR A 120 13.91 8.44 1.49
C THR A 120 12.44 8.62 1.86
N GLY A 121 12.02 8.07 3.02
CA GLY A 121 10.65 8.24 3.52
C GLY A 121 10.32 9.70 3.82
N LEU A 122 11.23 10.41 4.50
CA LEU A 122 11.08 11.84 4.77
C LEU A 122 11.04 12.65 3.47
N ALA A 123 11.95 12.39 2.54
CA ALA A 123 11.99 13.09 1.26
C ALA A 123 10.70 12.87 0.46
N ALA A 124 10.21 11.63 0.35
CA ALA A 124 8.97 11.31 -0.34
C ALA A 124 7.76 12.01 0.32
N GLY A 125 7.67 11.95 1.65
CA GLY A 125 6.61 12.65 2.40
C GLY A 125 6.64 14.15 2.20
N LEU A 126 7.82 14.80 2.27
CA LEU A 126 7.98 16.23 2.06
C LEU A 126 7.66 16.66 0.63
N ILE A 127 8.06 15.88 -0.37
CA ILE A 127 7.74 16.16 -1.79
C ILE A 127 6.21 16.09 -1.98
N PHE A 128 5.55 15.06 -1.48
CA PHE A 128 4.10 14.93 -1.59
C PHE A 128 3.36 15.99 -0.78
N LEU A 129 3.86 16.38 0.39
CA LEU A 129 3.32 17.49 1.18
C LEU A 129 3.45 18.81 0.41
N PHE A 130 4.61 19.06 -0.19
CA PHE A 130 4.81 20.27 -1.02
C PHE A 130 3.86 20.29 -2.21
N LEU A 131 3.70 19.15 -2.92
CA LEU A 131 2.77 19.03 -4.04
C LEU A 131 1.32 19.24 -3.61
N SER A 132 0.93 18.72 -2.45
CA SER A 132 -0.41 18.91 -1.87
C SER A 132 -0.68 20.38 -1.56
N VAL A 133 0.23 21.04 -0.84
CA VAL A 133 0.06 22.44 -0.42
C VAL A 133 0.16 23.38 -1.62
N ALA A 134 1.19 23.26 -2.46
CA ALA A 134 1.39 24.11 -3.63
C ALA A 134 0.27 23.90 -4.66
N GLY A 135 -0.10 22.65 -4.93
CA GLY A 135 -1.19 22.33 -5.85
C GLY A 135 -2.53 22.91 -5.39
N SER A 136 -2.85 22.75 -4.11
CA SER A 136 -4.10 23.29 -3.54
C SER A 136 -4.13 24.82 -3.54
N ALA A 137 -2.98 25.48 -3.30
CA ALA A 137 -2.87 26.92 -3.37
C ALA A 137 -3.06 27.45 -4.80
N MET A 138 -2.52 26.74 -5.81
CA MET A 138 -2.61 27.16 -7.22
C MET A 138 -4.00 26.89 -7.83
N LEU A 139 -4.59 25.72 -7.55
CA LEU A 139 -5.83 25.28 -8.17
C LEU A 139 -7.08 25.61 -7.33
N LYS A 140 -6.91 26.16 -6.12
CA LYS A 140 -7.99 26.47 -5.16
C LYS A 140 -8.91 25.26 -4.90
N ALA A 141 -8.37 24.05 -4.98
CA ALA A 141 -9.05 22.78 -4.74
C ALA A 141 -8.06 21.81 -4.13
N GLU A 142 -8.53 20.84 -3.33
CA GLU A 142 -7.67 19.79 -2.82
C GLU A 142 -7.17 18.91 -3.98
N VAL A 143 -5.86 18.97 -4.25
CA VAL A 143 -5.21 18.24 -5.36
C VAL A 143 -4.77 16.86 -4.91
N LEU A 144 -4.28 16.74 -3.67
CA LEU A 144 -3.74 15.52 -3.11
C LEU A 144 -4.16 15.40 -1.65
N GLY A 145 -4.72 14.25 -1.27
CA GLY A 145 -5.13 13.97 0.11
C GLY A 145 -3.92 13.84 1.05
N PHE A 146 -4.08 14.28 2.29
CA PHE A 146 -3.03 14.13 3.31
C PHE A 146 -2.69 12.65 3.59
N GLY A 147 -3.62 11.73 3.31
CA GLY A 147 -3.39 10.29 3.34
C GLY A 147 -2.30 9.84 2.35
N ASP A 148 -2.31 10.39 1.12
CA ASP A 148 -1.32 10.05 0.09
C ASP A 148 0.09 10.53 0.47
N VAL A 149 0.20 11.63 1.20
CA VAL A 149 1.47 12.12 1.77
C VAL A 149 2.07 11.10 2.73
N LYS A 150 1.24 10.58 3.65
CA LYS A 150 1.67 9.55 4.62
C LYS A 150 2.01 8.24 3.91
N LEU A 151 1.22 7.85 2.91
CA LEU A 151 1.48 6.66 2.11
C LEU A 151 2.81 6.77 1.35
N ALA A 152 3.09 7.91 0.72
CA ALA A 152 4.36 8.15 0.04
C ALA A 152 5.56 8.09 1.00
N ALA A 153 5.43 8.64 2.22
CA ALA A 153 6.44 8.53 3.25
C ALA A 153 6.66 7.06 3.67
N PHE A 154 5.59 6.30 3.88
CA PHE A 154 5.66 4.87 4.19
C PHE A 154 6.32 4.07 3.06
N MET A 155 5.93 4.31 1.80
CA MET A 155 6.56 3.69 0.64
C MET A 155 8.06 3.98 0.59
N GLY A 156 8.47 5.22 0.86
CA GLY A 156 9.87 5.61 0.90
C GLY A 156 10.67 4.90 1.99
N LEU A 157 10.08 4.70 3.18
CA LEU A 157 10.68 3.93 4.27
C LEU A 157 10.89 2.46 3.91
N VAL A 158 9.89 1.84 3.23
CA VAL A 158 9.91 0.41 2.88
C VAL A 158 10.82 0.12 1.70
N LEU A 159 10.76 0.95 0.66
CA LEU A 159 11.42 0.68 -0.61
C LEU A 159 12.82 1.30 -0.69
N GLY A 160 13.02 2.45 -0.06
CA GLY A 160 14.27 3.20 -0.17
C GLY A 160 14.53 3.76 -1.57
N TRP A 161 15.70 4.43 -1.71
CA TRP A 161 16.19 4.93 -2.99
C TRP A 161 16.96 3.83 -3.75
N PRO A 162 16.83 3.70 -5.09
CA PRO A 162 16.00 4.51 -6.02
C PRO A 162 14.59 3.95 -6.21
N TRP A 163 14.22 2.86 -5.54
CA TRP A 163 13.03 2.07 -5.82
C TRP A 163 11.72 2.81 -5.58
N ILE A 164 11.71 3.78 -4.66
CA ILE A 164 10.55 4.66 -4.42
C ILE A 164 10.13 5.39 -5.69
N VAL A 165 11.08 5.86 -6.51
CA VAL A 165 10.77 6.60 -7.74
C VAL A 165 10.06 5.69 -8.74
N THR A 166 10.53 4.47 -8.89
CA THR A 166 9.92 3.46 -9.76
C THR A 166 8.51 3.11 -9.28
N ALA A 167 8.32 2.95 -7.96
CA ALA A 167 7.01 2.65 -7.38
C ALA A 167 6.01 3.80 -7.58
N LEU A 168 6.45 5.04 -7.36
CA LEU A 168 5.64 6.23 -7.60
C LEU A 168 5.29 6.37 -9.08
N PHE A 169 6.25 6.13 -9.97
CA PHE A 169 5.99 6.15 -11.41
C PHE A 169 4.92 5.13 -11.81
N TYR A 170 5.03 3.87 -11.36
CA TYR A 170 4.00 2.86 -11.62
C TYR A 170 2.65 3.24 -11.02
N GLY A 171 2.65 3.75 -9.78
CA GLY A 171 1.42 4.22 -9.14
C GLY A 171 0.73 5.34 -9.91
N VAL A 172 1.50 6.34 -10.37
CA VAL A 172 0.99 7.46 -11.18
C VAL A 172 0.44 6.97 -12.51
N VAL A 173 1.16 6.11 -13.21
CA VAL A 173 0.72 5.57 -14.52
C VAL A 173 -0.56 4.74 -14.36
N LEU A 174 -0.60 3.84 -13.37
CA LEU A 174 -1.79 3.03 -13.08
C LEU A 174 -2.98 3.92 -12.69
N GLY A 175 -2.74 4.91 -11.85
CA GLY A 175 -3.77 5.88 -11.44
C GLY A 175 -4.30 6.69 -12.62
N ALA A 176 -3.42 7.18 -13.50
CA ALA A 176 -3.81 7.91 -14.69
C ALA A 176 -4.65 7.06 -15.65
N VAL A 177 -4.23 5.82 -15.92
CA VAL A 177 -4.99 4.88 -16.76
C VAL A 177 -6.37 4.61 -16.17
N ALA A 178 -6.44 4.37 -14.87
CA ALA A 178 -7.72 4.13 -14.19
C ALA A 178 -8.62 5.37 -14.16
N ALA A 179 -8.05 6.58 -13.95
CA ALA A 179 -8.79 7.82 -13.99
C ALA A 179 -9.41 8.08 -15.36
N VAL A 180 -8.64 7.86 -16.44
CA VAL A 180 -9.15 7.94 -17.82
C VAL A 180 -10.26 6.92 -18.04
N GLY A 181 -10.08 5.66 -17.62
CA GLY A 181 -11.10 4.61 -17.74
C GLY A 181 -12.40 4.97 -17.02
N VAL A 182 -12.32 5.46 -15.78
CA VAL A 182 -13.50 5.90 -15.00
C VAL A 182 -14.14 7.15 -15.62
N GLY A 183 -13.34 8.11 -16.11
CA GLY A 183 -13.84 9.31 -16.79
C GLY A 183 -14.64 8.99 -18.04
N ILE A 184 -14.15 8.07 -18.87
CA ILE A 184 -14.88 7.59 -20.07
C ILE A 184 -16.17 6.88 -19.68
N TRP A 185 -16.12 5.99 -18.68
CA TRP A 185 -17.29 5.22 -18.23
C TRP A 185 -18.38 6.11 -17.64
N LYS A 186 -18.00 7.03 -16.72
CA LYS A 186 -18.97 7.88 -16.01
C LYS A 186 -19.38 9.14 -16.79
N ARG A 187 -18.75 9.42 -17.92
CA ARG A 187 -18.93 10.66 -18.69
C ARG A 187 -18.84 11.93 -17.85
N SER A 188 -18.06 11.89 -16.76
CA SER A 188 -17.86 12.98 -15.82
C SER A 188 -16.40 13.05 -15.40
N MET A 189 -15.75 14.17 -15.67
CA MET A 189 -14.36 14.44 -15.27
C MET A 189 -14.20 14.87 -13.79
N HIS A 190 -15.33 15.05 -13.07
CA HIS A 190 -15.34 15.51 -11.68
C HIS A 190 -15.53 14.38 -10.66
N ALA A 191 -15.39 13.11 -11.08
CA ALA A 191 -15.47 12.01 -10.14
C ALA A 191 -14.25 12.04 -9.20
N THR A 192 -14.47 12.24 -7.91
CA THR A 192 -13.44 12.08 -6.89
C THR A 192 -12.83 10.68 -6.99
N PHE A 193 -11.51 10.61 -7.11
CA PHE A 193 -10.76 9.42 -7.42
C PHE A 193 -9.86 9.04 -6.24
N ALA A 194 -9.94 7.78 -5.78
CA ALA A 194 -9.04 7.24 -4.76
C ALA A 194 -7.67 6.97 -5.40
N TYR A 195 -6.63 7.70 -5.00
CA TYR A 195 -5.30 7.60 -5.59
C TYR A 195 -4.41 6.58 -4.86
N GLY A 196 -4.62 6.43 -3.55
CA GLY A 196 -3.87 5.53 -2.68
C GLY A 196 -3.76 4.07 -3.17
N PRO A 197 -4.83 3.44 -3.71
CA PRO A 197 -4.75 2.07 -4.21
C PRO A 197 -3.71 1.87 -5.32
N TYR A 198 -3.57 2.83 -6.22
CA TYR A 198 -2.62 2.74 -7.33
C TYR A 198 -1.18 2.96 -6.88
N LEU A 199 -0.96 3.87 -5.92
CA LEU A 199 0.34 4.04 -5.27
C LEU A 199 0.75 2.75 -4.54
N ALA A 200 -0.16 2.16 -3.78
CA ALA A 200 0.08 0.91 -3.07
C ALA A 200 0.37 -0.27 -4.03
N LEU A 201 -0.34 -0.36 -5.16
CA LEU A 201 -0.04 -1.35 -6.21
C LEU A 201 1.34 -1.13 -6.82
N GLY A 202 1.74 0.11 -7.09
CA GLY A 202 3.09 0.45 -7.55
C GLY A 202 4.16 0.01 -6.55
N ALA A 203 3.92 0.23 -5.24
CA ALA A 203 4.82 -0.22 -4.19
C ALA A 203 4.94 -1.75 -4.13
N ILE A 204 3.83 -2.48 -4.20
CA ILE A 204 3.82 -3.94 -4.21
C ILE A 204 4.58 -4.49 -5.43
N ALA A 205 4.35 -3.91 -6.62
CA ALA A 205 5.03 -4.34 -7.84
C ALA A 205 6.55 -4.20 -7.73
N VAL A 206 7.04 -3.07 -7.17
CA VAL A 206 8.47 -2.85 -6.98
C VAL A 206 9.01 -3.73 -5.86
N LEU A 207 8.29 -3.89 -4.76
CA LEU A 207 8.69 -4.76 -3.66
C LEU A 207 8.84 -6.22 -4.10
N TYR A 208 8.07 -6.64 -5.11
CA TYR A 208 8.19 -7.96 -5.73
C TYR A 208 9.33 -8.05 -6.74
N ALA A 209 9.46 -7.07 -7.64
CA ALA A 209 10.39 -7.13 -8.76
C ALA A 209 11.86 -6.91 -8.37
N PHE A 210 12.10 -6.18 -7.28
CA PHE A 210 13.47 -5.77 -6.87
C PHE A 210 13.75 -6.24 -5.44
N HIS A 211 14.19 -7.48 -5.34
CA HIS A 211 14.58 -8.13 -4.09
C HIS A 211 16.05 -8.53 -4.03
#